data_6dca73f92c83ec925563cc57797f9885
#
_entry.id   6dca73f92c83ec925563cc57797f9885
#
_cell.length_a   1.000
_cell.length_b   1.000
_cell.length_c   1.000
_cell.angle_alpha   90.00
_cell.angle_beta   90.00
_cell.angle_gamma   90.00
#
_symmetry.space_group_name_H-M   'P 1'
#
loop_
_entity.id
_entity.type
_entity.pdbx_description
1 polymer ?
#
loop_
_entity_poly.entity_id
_entity_poly.type
_entity_poly.pdbx_seq_one_letter_code
_entity_poly.pdbx_strand_id
1 'polypeptide(L)'
;MMIRSKILIYLLAFYVLLQFVWWGYQIIDLGALADQSQEDTSRRIIMIIGEGGVFILILMAGFWKIQQSIAKEIQLSQRQNNFMLSVTHELKTPLTSIQLALQTLKKRNLKAEDQADLIAKALGANQRLSSLIDNIINASRLESNDFTPRLEIFPLKTFLQNKASELKTTHKQASIILNCAVEIMHADAYMLETIFNNLLENAIKYSGDNPTLEILVKQNGKFTEIIISDQGTGITAEEKQQIFKKFYRVGSEISRSQKGSGLGLFITSEFVQLHKGRIKCENNKPTGTKFIIELPNGE
;
A
#
# COMPACT_ATOMS: atom_id res chain seq x y z
N MET A 1 -5.37 -6.48 16.07
CA MET A 1 -6.78 -6.34 15.63
C MET A 1 -7.57 -7.65 15.83
N MET A 2 -7.02 -8.80 15.52
CA MET A 2 -7.61 -10.15 15.72
C MET A 2 -8.04 -10.46 17.17
N ILE A 3 -7.27 -10.03 18.18
CA ILE A 3 -7.58 -10.27 19.60
C ILE A 3 -8.86 -9.52 20.02
N ARG A 4 -9.05 -8.28 19.56
CA ARG A 4 -10.24 -7.47 19.88
C ARG A 4 -11.54 -8.04 19.28
N SER A 5 -11.47 -8.64 18.09
CA SER A 5 -12.64 -9.26 17.46
C SER A 5 -13.01 -10.58 18.13
N LYS A 6 -12.03 -11.38 18.57
CA LYS A 6 -12.27 -12.61 19.36
C LYS A 6 -12.91 -12.31 20.71
N ILE A 7 -12.39 -11.29 21.43
CA ILE A 7 -12.95 -10.85 22.71
C ILE A 7 -14.41 -10.42 22.52
N LEU A 8 -14.73 -9.68 21.47
CA LEU A 8 -16.10 -9.25 21.18
C LEU A 8 -17.04 -10.45 20.94
N ILE A 9 -16.60 -11.47 20.23
CA ILE A 9 -17.37 -12.70 19.97
C ILE A 9 -17.65 -13.44 21.27
N TYR A 10 -16.64 -13.59 22.16
CA TYR A 10 -16.83 -14.25 23.45
C TYR A 10 -17.74 -13.44 24.37
N LEU A 11 -17.64 -12.11 24.39
CA LEU A 11 -18.53 -11.25 25.15
C LEU A 11 -19.99 -11.34 24.64
N LEU A 12 -20.17 -11.37 23.32
CA LEU A 12 -21.49 -11.55 22.71
C LEU A 12 -22.08 -12.94 23.07
N ALA A 13 -21.31 -13.99 22.95
CA ALA A 13 -21.73 -15.36 23.30
C ALA A 13 -22.10 -15.47 24.79
N PHE A 14 -21.30 -14.87 25.68
CA PHE A 14 -21.57 -14.82 27.09
C PHE A 14 -22.85 -14.04 27.42
N TYR A 15 -23.06 -12.89 26.77
CA TYR A 15 -24.28 -12.11 26.90
C TYR A 15 -25.51 -12.89 26.45
N VAL A 16 -25.42 -13.60 25.31
CA VAL A 16 -26.50 -14.46 24.81
C VAL A 16 -26.85 -15.54 25.83
N LEU A 17 -25.86 -16.20 26.41
CA LEU A 17 -26.08 -17.23 27.45
C LEU A 17 -26.77 -16.65 28.69
N LEU A 18 -26.31 -15.49 29.18
CA LEU A 18 -26.95 -14.81 30.31
C LEU A 18 -28.41 -14.47 30.02
N GLN A 19 -28.71 -14.02 28.81
CA GLN A 19 -30.05 -13.65 28.39
C GLN A 19 -30.98 -14.87 28.32
N PHE A 20 -30.48 -16.02 27.85
CA PHE A 20 -31.27 -17.27 27.89
C PHE A 20 -31.58 -17.73 29.31
N VAL A 21 -30.59 -17.65 30.22
CA VAL A 21 -30.81 -17.99 31.65
C VAL A 21 -31.85 -17.05 32.27
N TRP A 22 -31.74 -15.74 31.99
CA TRP A 22 -32.69 -14.73 32.49
C TRP A 22 -34.11 -14.96 31.97
N TRP A 23 -34.28 -15.23 30.69
CA TRP A 23 -35.59 -15.55 30.10
C TRP A 23 -36.15 -16.86 30.64
N GLY A 24 -35.32 -17.89 30.86
CA GLY A 24 -35.75 -19.13 31.50
C GLY A 24 -36.31 -18.88 32.89
N TYR A 25 -35.64 -18.06 33.70
CA TYR A 25 -36.12 -17.64 35.03
C TYR A 25 -37.44 -16.86 34.92
N GLN A 26 -37.57 -15.91 34.04
CA GLN A 26 -38.78 -15.12 33.81
C GLN A 26 -39.98 -15.99 33.40
N ILE A 27 -39.79 -17.01 32.56
CA ILE A 27 -40.84 -17.94 32.12
C ILE A 27 -41.34 -18.79 33.29
N ILE A 28 -40.42 -19.27 34.15
CA ILE A 28 -40.79 -20.04 35.37
C ILE A 28 -41.57 -19.18 36.34
N ASP A 29 -41.14 -17.93 36.56
CA ASP A 29 -41.80 -16.98 37.47
C ASP A 29 -43.20 -16.58 36.96
N LEU A 30 -43.37 -16.42 35.65
CA LEU A 30 -44.70 -16.20 35.02
C LEU A 30 -45.63 -17.40 35.19
N GLY A 31 -45.11 -18.63 35.13
CA GLY A 31 -45.92 -19.83 35.37
C GLY A 31 -46.40 -19.96 36.84
N ALA A 32 -45.61 -19.46 37.79
CA ALA A 32 -45.97 -19.46 39.21
C ALA A 32 -46.99 -18.38 39.63
N LEU A 33 -47.17 -17.35 38.80
CA LEU A 33 -48.00 -16.15 39.10
C LEU A 33 -49.29 -16.07 38.30
N ALA A 34 -49.81 -17.19 37.82
CA ALA A 34 -51.04 -17.26 37.00
C ALA A 34 -52.31 -16.67 37.66
N ASP A 35 -52.22 -16.20 38.92
CA ASP A 35 -53.35 -15.70 39.72
C ASP A 35 -53.28 -14.17 40.03
N GLN A 36 -52.40 -13.40 39.32
CA GLN A 36 -52.20 -11.98 39.57
C GLN A 36 -52.96 -11.06 38.61
N SER A 37 -53.18 -9.78 39.05
CA SER A 37 -53.95 -8.76 38.33
C SER A 37 -53.49 -8.50 36.90
N GLN A 38 -54.44 -8.17 36.04
CA GLN A 38 -54.23 -7.93 34.57
C GLN A 38 -53.23 -6.78 34.29
N GLU A 39 -53.06 -5.86 35.22
CA GLU A 39 -52.18 -4.69 35.12
C GLU A 39 -50.69 -5.06 35.28
N ASP A 40 -50.38 -5.97 36.20
CA ASP A 40 -49.01 -6.49 36.42
C ASP A 40 -48.52 -7.32 35.23
N THR A 41 -49.41 -8.08 34.61
CA THR A 41 -49.11 -8.89 33.41
C THR A 41 -48.73 -8.00 32.21
N SER A 42 -49.46 -6.89 32.00
CA SER A 42 -49.19 -5.95 30.91
C SER A 42 -47.84 -5.26 31.05
N ARG A 43 -47.45 -4.85 32.25
CA ARG A 43 -46.12 -4.25 32.50
C ARG A 43 -44.97 -5.22 32.23
N ARG A 44 -45.13 -6.47 32.63
CA ARG A 44 -44.11 -7.54 32.37
C ARG A 44 -43.96 -7.85 30.89
N ILE A 45 -45.07 -7.90 30.14
CA ILE A 45 -45.02 -8.09 28.68
C ILE A 45 -44.24 -6.96 28.00
N ILE A 46 -44.48 -5.71 28.37
CA ILE A 46 -43.73 -4.57 27.82
C ILE A 46 -42.25 -4.65 28.15
N MET A 47 -41.89 -5.10 29.36
CA MET A 47 -40.51 -5.25 29.79
C MET A 47 -39.79 -6.36 28.97
N ILE A 48 -40.44 -7.53 28.78
CA ILE A 48 -39.91 -8.63 27.97
C ILE A 48 -39.73 -8.22 26.51
N ILE A 49 -40.68 -7.49 25.92
CA ILE A 49 -40.60 -6.97 24.56
C ILE A 49 -39.44 -5.97 24.43
N GLY A 50 -39.27 -5.07 25.42
CA GLY A 50 -38.19 -4.09 25.46
C GLY A 50 -36.80 -4.76 25.55
N GLU A 51 -36.62 -5.73 26.46
CA GLU A 51 -35.39 -6.50 26.59
C GLU A 51 -35.09 -7.32 25.34
N GLY A 52 -36.10 -7.99 24.77
CA GLY A 52 -36.01 -8.73 23.53
C GLY A 52 -35.59 -7.85 22.35
N GLY A 53 -36.16 -6.64 22.28
CA GLY A 53 -35.78 -5.66 21.26
C GLY A 53 -34.30 -5.23 21.36
N VAL A 54 -33.82 -4.91 22.57
CA VAL A 54 -32.42 -4.59 22.82
C VAL A 54 -31.51 -5.77 22.47
N PHE A 55 -31.88 -6.98 22.84
CA PHE A 55 -31.15 -8.19 22.52
C PHE A 55 -30.98 -8.39 21.01
N ILE A 56 -32.04 -8.25 20.23
CA ILE A 56 -32.05 -8.36 18.78
C ILE A 56 -31.13 -7.27 18.16
N LEU A 57 -31.20 -6.03 18.66
CA LEU A 57 -30.33 -4.95 18.18
C LEU A 57 -28.83 -5.24 18.41
N ILE A 58 -28.50 -5.78 19.59
CA ILE A 58 -27.11 -6.16 19.91
C ILE A 58 -26.63 -7.31 18.98
N LEU A 59 -27.51 -8.31 18.76
CA LEU A 59 -27.19 -9.41 17.84
C LEU A 59 -27.01 -8.92 16.40
N MET A 60 -27.88 -8.04 15.92
CA MET A 60 -27.75 -7.47 14.57
C MET A 60 -26.47 -6.64 14.43
N ALA A 61 -26.15 -5.81 15.42
CA ALA A 61 -24.91 -5.03 15.43
C ALA A 61 -23.67 -5.95 15.47
N GLY A 62 -23.69 -7.01 16.27
CA GLY A 62 -22.64 -8.02 16.33
C GLY A 62 -22.48 -8.75 15.01
N PHE A 63 -23.56 -9.21 14.41
CA PHE A 63 -23.55 -9.89 13.11
C PHE A 63 -23.01 -8.98 12.00
N TRP A 64 -23.48 -7.72 11.94
CA TRP A 64 -22.98 -6.75 10.98
C TRP A 64 -21.46 -6.54 11.12
N LYS A 65 -20.97 -6.43 12.36
CA LYS A 65 -19.54 -6.27 12.63
C LYS A 65 -18.72 -7.49 12.24
N ILE A 66 -19.25 -8.70 12.45
CA ILE A 66 -18.62 -9.95 12.02
C ILE A 66 -18.55 -10.01 10.48
N GLN A 67 -19.65 -9.71 9.78
CA GLN A 67 -19.68 -9.67 8.32
C GLN A 67 -18.65 -8.67 7.76
N GLN A 68 -18.57 -7.48 8.35
CA GLN A 68 -17.57 -6.49 7.95
C GLN A 68 -16.13 -6.97 8.18
N SER A 69 -15.88 -7.70 9.27
CA SER A 69 -14.56 -8.28 9.56
C SER A 69 -14.18 -9.37 8.56
N ILE A 70 -15.09 -10.29 8.27
CA ILE A 70 -14.90 -11.36 7.28
C ILE A 70 -14.67 -10.79 5.88
N ALA A 71 -15.47 -9.80 5.47
CA ALA A 71 -15.28 -9.15 4.17
C ALA A 71 -13.89 -8.51 4.02
N LYS A 72 -13.37 -7.87 5.08
CA LYS A 72 -12.00 -7.32 5.09
C LYS A 72 -10.93 -8.41 4.99
N GLU A 73 -11.12 -9.53 5.68
CA GLU A 73 -10.17 -10.66 5.67
C GLU A 73 -10.12 -11.33 4.30
N ILE A 74 -11.28 -11.55 3.68
CA ILE A 74 -11.38 -12.06 2.30
C ILE A 74 -10.69 -11.10 1.33
N GLN A 75 -10.94 -9.79 1.44
CA GLN A 75 -10.30 -8.81 0.58
C GLN A 75 -8.77 -8.78 0.75
N LEU A 76 -8.28 -8.92 1.98
CA LEU A 76 -6.84 -9.00 2.24
C LEU A 76 -6.24 -10.28 1.64
N SER A 77 -6.89 -11.42 1.83
CA SER A 77 -6.47 -12.70 1.26
C SER A 77 -6.45 -12.67 -0.28
N GLN A 78 -7.47 -12.08 -0.90
CA GLN A 78 -7.49 -11.88 -2.36
C GLN A 78 -6.34 -10.99 -2.84
N ARG A 79 -6.04 -9.90 -2.12
CA ARG A 79 -4.90 -9.03 -2.44
C ARG A 79 -3.57 -9.77 -2.34
N GLN A 80 -3.40 -10.62 -1.31
CA GLN A 80 -2.20 -11.46 -1.18
C GLN A 80 -2.07 -12.47 -2.32
N ASN A 81 -3.16 -13.14 -2.69
CA ASN A 81 -3.15 -14.07 -3.83
C ASN A 81 -2.79 -13.35 -5.14
N ASN A 82 -3.43 -12.23 -5.41
CA ASN A 82 -3.17 -11.43 -6.60
C ASN A 82 -1.73 -10.91 -6.63
N PHE A 83 -1.18 -10.53 -5.48
CA PHE A 83 0.23 -10.17 -5.34
C PHE A 83 1.14 -11.34 -5.71
N MET A 84 0.91 -12.54 -5.15
CA MET A 84 1.73 -13.72 -5.45
C MET A 84 1.72 -14.09 -6.94
N LEU A 85 0.55 -14.02 -7.58
CA LEU A 85 0.40 -14.22 -9.02
C LEU A 85 1.18 -13.15 -9.81
N SER A 86 1.02 -11.88 -9.42
CA SER A 86 1.69 -10.75 -10.07
C SER A 86 3.21 -10.84 -9.93
N VAL A 87 3.71 -11.13 -8.73
CA VAL A 87 5.16 -11.30 -8.47
C VAL A 87 5.71 -12.45 -9.30
N THR A 88 5.04 -13.60 -9.31
CA THR A 88 5.47 -14.75 -10.12
C THR A 88 5.58 -14.38 -11.60
N HIS A 89 4.62 -13.62 -12.11
CA HIS A 89 4.62 -13.17 -13.51
C HIS A 89 5.73 -12.14 -13.77
N GLU A 90 5.97 -11.22 -12.83
CA GLU A 90 7.01 -10.19 -12.93
C GLU A 90 8.42 -10.75 -12.75
N LEU A 91 8.59 -11.83 -11.99
CA LEU A 91 9.87 -12.56 -11.91
C LEU A 91 10.15 -13.36 -13.19
N LYS A 92 9.12 -14.02 -13.76
CA LYS A 92 9.27 -14.85 -14.95
C LYS A 92 9.71 -14.05 -16.18
N THR A 93 9.17 -12.84 -16.37
CA THR A 93 9.46 -12.00 -17.54
C THR A 93 10.94 -11.67 -17.70
N PRO A 94 11.64 -11.03 -16.71
CA PRO A 94 13.06 -10.74 -16.81
C PRO A 94 13.90 -12.01 -16.87
N LEU A 95 13.55 -13.06 -16.15
CA LEU A 95 14.26 -14.34 -16.18
C LEU A 95 14.22 -14.96 -17.59
N THR A 96 13.05 -14.95 -18.24
CA THR A 96 12.92 -15.42 -19.63
C THR A 96 13.72 -14.56 -20.61
N SER A 97 13.77 -13.24 -20.40
CA SER A 97 14.57 -12.32 -21.22
C SER A 97 16.05 -12.61 -21.11
N ILE A 98 16.56 -12.80 -19.89
CA ILE A 98 17.97 -13.19 -19.63
C ILE A 98 18.28 -14.53 -20.30
N GLN A 99 17.41 -15.53 -20.08
CA GLN A 99 17.58 -16.87 -20.64
C GLN A 99 17.63 -16.84 -22.18
N LEU A 100 16.73 -16.08 -22.81
CA LEU A 100 16.67 -15.95 -24.26
C LEU A 100 17.94 -15.26 -24.80
N ALA A 101 18.40 -14.18 -24.16
CA ALA A 101 19.63 -13.49 -24.53
C ALA A 101 20.84 -14.44 -24.47
N LEU A 102 21.01 -15.17 -23.38
CA LEU A 102 22.10 -16.13 -23.20
C LEU A 102 22.01 -17.29 -24.19
N GLN A 103 20.83 -17.82 -24.48
CA GLN A 103 20.65 -18.88 -25.48
C GLN A 103 20.97 -18.39 -26.88
N THR A 104 20.63 -17.14 -27.21
CA THR A 104 20.93 -16.55 -28.52
C THR A 104 22.42 -16.32 -28.68
N LEU A 105 23.10 -15.80 -27.66
CA LEU A 105 24.54 -15.64 -27.63
C LEU A 105 25.29 -16.99 -27.82
N LYS A 106 24.76 -18.06 -27.20
CA LYS A 106 25.37 -19.41 -27.30
C LYS A 106 25.17 -20.05 -28.68
N LYS A 107 24.02 -19.81 -29.35
CA LYS A 107 23.64 -20.56 -30.57
C LYS A 107 23.97 -19.86 -31.87
N ARG A 108 24.28 -18.56 -31.87
CA ARG A 108 24.46 -17.76 -33.08
C ARG A 108 25.83 -17.09 -33.11
N ASN A 109 26.46 -17.11 -34.25
CA ASN A 109 27.63 -16.27 -34.55
C ASN A 109 27.12 -14.86 -34.87
N LEU A 110 27.05 -14.00 -33.87
CA LEU A 110 26.51 -12.64 -33.96
C LEU A 110 27.65 -11.65 -34.18
N LYS A 111 27.37 -10.53 -34.83
CA LYS A 111 28.28 -9.39 -34.88
C LYS A 111 28.50 -8.82 -33.48
N ALA A 112 29.64 -8.21 -33.24
CA ALA A 112 29.99 -7.65 -31.92
C ALA A 112 28.95 -6.65 -31.39
N GLU A 113 28.34 -5.86 -32.28
CA GLU A 113 27.30 -4.89 -31.97
C GLU A 113 26.02 -5.57 -31.45
N ASP A 114 25.55 -6.63 -32.12
CA ASP A 114 24.36 -7.42 -31.70
C ASP A 114 24.61 -8.16 -30.38
N GLN A 115 25.87 -8.63 -30.16
CA GLN A 115 26.27 -9.25 -28.88
C GLN A 115 26.19 -8.22 -27.73
N ALA A 116 26.71 -7.00 -27.95
CA ALA A 116 26.70 -5.94 -26.97
C ALA A 116 25.25 -5.53 -26.60
N ASP A 117 24.35 -5.43 -27.59
CA ASP A 117 22.94 -5.12 -27.37
C ASP A 117 22.23 -6.21 -26.55
N LEU A 118 22.46 -7.49 -26.86
CA LEU A 118 21.89 -8.60 -26.10
C LEU A 118 22.41 -8.66 -24.66
N ILE A 119 23.70 -8.37 -24.45
CA ILE A 119 24.27 -8.28 -23.10
C ILE A 119 23.66 -7.12 -22.33
N ALA A 120 23.54 -5.94 -22.95
CA ALA A 120 22.89 -4.79 -22.33
C ALA A 120 21.43 -5.07 -21.92
N LYS A 121 20.65 -5.74 -22.78
CA LYS A 121 19.29 -6.18 -22.50
C LYS A 121 19.22 -7.18 -21.34
N ALA A 122 20.15 -8.14 -21.28
CA ALA A 122 20.23 -9.11 -20.20
C ALA A 122 20.59 -8.44 -18.87
N LEU A 123 21.53 -7.51 -18.86
CA LEU A 123 21.90 -6.73 -17.68
C LEU A 123 20.74 -5.88 -17.17
N GLY A 124 20.02 -5.19 -18.06
CA GLY A 124 18.83 -4.43 -17.69
C GLY A 124 17.70 -5.31 -17.12
N ALA A 125 17.51 -6.51 -17.67
CA ALA A 125 16.54 -7.47 -17.12
C ALA A 125 16.97 -7.99 -15.73
N ASN A 126 18.27 -8.24 -15.52
CA ASN A 126 18.82 -8.63 -14.23
C ASN A 126 18.64 -7.55 -13.16
N GLN A 127 18.87 -6.28 -13.53
CA GLN A 127 18.65 -5.15 -12.62
C GLN A 127 17.20 -5.02 -12.17
N ARG A 128 16.24 -5.19 -13.10
CA ARG A 128 14.81 -5.21 -12.76
C ARG A 128 14.44 -6.36 -11.82
N LEU A 129 15.03 -7.55 -12.04
CA LEU A 129 14.83 -8.71 -11.17
C LEU A 129 15.34 -8.43 -9.75
N SER A 130 16.56 -7.87 -9.63
CA SER A 130 17.14 -7.47 -8.33
C SER A 130 16.26 -6.46 -7.60
N SER A 131 15.82 -5.39 -8.27
CA SER A 131 14.93 -4.38 -7.68
C SER A 131 13.61 -4.98 -7.19
N LEU A 132 13.04 -5.96 -7.90
CA LEU A 132 11.82 -6.64 -7.47
C LEU A 132 12.04 -7.49 -6.21
N ILE A 133 13.17 -8.21 -6.15
CA ILE A 133 13.57 -9.01 -4.98
C ILE A 133 13.78 -8.09 -3.78
N ASP A 134 14.48 -6.98 -3.93
CA ASP A 134 14.74 -5.99 -2.88
C ASP A 134 13.41 -5.42 -2.34
N ASN A 135 12.47 -5.12 -3.21
CA ASN A 135 11.13 -4.67 -2.81
C ASN A 135 10.37 -5.72 -1.98
N ILE A 136 10.49 -7.02 -2.33
CA ILE A 136 9.86 -8.10 -1.57
C ILE A 136 10.51 -8.23 -0.18
N ILE A 137 11.84 -8.20 -0.11
CA ILE A 137 12.61 -8.28 1.13
C ILE A 137 12.28 -7.06 2.03
N ASN A 138 12.30 -5.85 1.46
CA ASN A 138 11.95 -4.63 2.20
C ASN A 138 10.53 -4.69 2.77
N ALA A 139 9.56 -5.12 1.98
CA ALA A 139 8.18 -5.26 2.45
C ALA A 139 8.04 -6.30 3.57
N SER A 140 8.84 -7.38 3.54
CA SER A 140 8.86 -8.39 4.60
C SER A 140 9.52 -7.86 5.88
N ARG A 141 10.65 -7.15 5.77
CA ARG A 141 11.36 -6.56 6.92
C ARG A 141 10.58 -5.44 7.59
N LEU A 142 9.80 -4.67 6.82
CA LEU A 142 8.91 -3.65 7.37
C LEU A 142 7.78 -4.26 8.21
N GLU A 143 7.30 -5.46 7.89
CA GLU A 143 6.30 -6.16 8.71
C GLU A 143 6.84 -6.67 10.06
N SER A 144 8.13 -7.02 10.11
CA SER A 144 8.79 -7.46 11.34
C SER A 144 9.30 -6.31 12.21
N ASN A 145 9.12 -5.06 11.79
CA ASN A 145 9.70 -3.86 12.41
C ASN A 145 11.25 -3.92 12.52
N ASP A 146 11.91 -4.60 11.58
CA ASP A 146 13.36 -4.80 11.61
C ASP A 146 14.15 -3.66 10.94
N PHE A 147 13.52 -2.53 10.68
CA PHE A 147 14.18 -1.36 10.12
C PHE A 147 14.46 -0.30 11.19
N THR A 148 15.74 0.03 11.35
CA THR A 148 16.20 1.21 12.11
C THR A 148 16.94 2.12 11.14
N PRO A 149 16.44 3.34 10.83
CA PRO A 149 17.12 4.26 9.93
C PRO A 149 18.51 4.64 10.43
N ARG A 150 19.49 4.62 9.54
CA ARG A 150 20.83 5.13 9.79
C ARG A 150 20.93 6.52 9.19
N LEU A 151 20.65 7.54 10.01
CA LEU A 151 20.69 8.92 9.55
C LEU A 151 22.13 9.38 9.35
N GLU A 152 22.45 9.80 8.16
CA GLU A 152 23.75 10.33 7.75
C GLU A 152 23.57 11.58 6.88
N ILE A 153 24.66 12.31 6.63
CA ILE A 153 24.63 13.45 5.71
C ILE A 153 24.45 12.92 4.29
N PHE A 154 23.30 13.19 3.71
CA PHE A 154 22.95 12.76 2.36
C PHE A 154 23.02 13.93 1.37
N PRO A 155 23.85 13.84 0.30
CA PRO A 155 24.03 14.92 -0.69
C PRO A 155 22.84 14.94 -1.67
N LEU A 156 21.68 15.42 -1.22
CA LEU A 156 20.40 15.34 -1.91
C LEU A 156 20.44 15.93 -3.33
N LYS A 157 20.98 17.13 -3.47
CA LYS A 157 21.04 17.82 -4.78
C LYS A 157 21.89 17.04 -5.79
N THR A 158 23.08 16.61 -5.39
CA THR A 158 23.98 15.82 -6.25
C THR A 158 23.33 14.50 -6.63
N PHE A 159 22.68 13.82 -5.69
CA PHE A 159 21.97 12.60 -5.95
C PHE A 159 20.86 12.79 -6.99
N LEU A 160 20.02 13.81 -6.82
CA LEU A 160 18.93 14.12 -7.76
C LEU A 160 19.41 14.51 -9.15
N GLN A 161 20.52 15.26 -9.25
CA GLN A 161 21.15 15.61 -10.52
C GLN A 161 21.63 14.36 -11.26
N ASN A 162 22.29 13.44 -10.55
CA ASN A 162 22.73 12.16 -11.12
C ASN A 162 21.54 11.31 -11.60
N LYS A 163 20.49 11.20 -10.79
CA LYS A 163 19.27 10.48 -11.17
C LYS A 163 18.55 11.11 -12.36
N ALA A 164 18.44 12.42 -12.41
CA ALA A 164 17.86 13.10 -13.57
C ALA A 164 18.65 12.86 -14.86
N SER A 165 20.00 12.82 -14.77
CA SER A 165 20.88 12.51 -15.91
C SER A 165 20.75 11.06 -16.35
N GLU A 166 20.71 10.11 -15.43
CA GLU A 166 20.48 8.68 -15.69
C GLU A 166 19.16 8.44 -16.42
N LEU A 167 18.07 9.04 -15.90
CA LEU A 167 16.75 8.91 -16.49
C LEU A 167 16.67 9.51 -17.91
N LYS A 168 17.30 10.66 -18.14
CA LYS A 168 17.39 11.26 -19.50
C LYS A 168 18.15 10.37 -20.49
N THR A 169 19.15 9.66 -20.02
CA THR A 169 19.92 8.73 -20.86
C THR A 169 19.11 7.49 -21.21
N THR A 170 18.40 6.94 -20.23
CA THR A 170 17.59 5.71 -20.39
C THR A 170 16.29 5.97 -21.14
N HIS A 171 15.65 7.12 -20.87
CA HIS A 171 14.38 7.54 -21.48
C HIS A 171 14.59 8.81 -22.29
N LYS A 172 15.11 8.67 -23.53
CA LYS A 172 15.49 9.79 -24.40
C LYS A 172 14.36 10.79 -24.69
N GLN A 173 13.11 10.36 -24.57
CA GLN A 173 11.92 11.21 -24.79
C GLN A 173 11.42 11.85 -23.50
N ALA A 174 12.01 11.55 -22.34
CA ALA A 174 11.59 12.11 -21.06
C ALA A 174 12.11 13.55 -20.89
N SER A 175 11.18 14.47 -20.57
CA SER A 175 11.49 15.82 -20.12
C SER A 175 11.57 15.82 -18.58
N ILE A 176 12.74 16.13 -18.02
CA ILE A 176 12.94 16.15 -16.57
C ILE A 176 13.38 17.53 -16.15
N ILE A 177 12.57 18.19 -15.33
CA ILE A 177 12.82 19.50 -14.75
C ILE A 177 13.19 19.28 -13.28
N LEU A 178 14.40 19.70 -12.87
CA LEU A 178 14.88 19.59 -11.50
C LEU A 178 15.14 20.97 -10.92
N ASN A 179 14.43 21.33 -9.86
CA ASN A 179 14.62 22.50 -9.04
C ASN A 179 14.89 22.07 -7.59
N CYS A 180 16.16 22.08 -7.18
CA CYS A 180 16.55 21.66 -5.84
C CYS A 180 17.26 22.76 -5.10
N ALA A 181 16.61 23.32 -4.08
CA ALA A 181 17.16 24.39 -3.22
C ALA A 181 17.92 23.84 -1.99
N VAL A 182 17.85 22.53 -1.73
CA VAL A 182 18.47 21.87 -0.58
C VAL A 182 19.68 21.06 -1.05
N GLU A 183 20.87 21.40 -0.57
CA GLU A 183 22.13 20.73 -0.95
C GLU A 183 22.26 19.38 -0.27
N ILE A 184 22.04 19.35 1.05
CA ILE A 184 22.24 18.19 1.91
C ILE A 184 21.06 18.04 2.87
N MET A 185 20.81 16.82 3.33
CA MET A 185 19.87 16.54 4.42
C MET A 185 20.36 15.37 5.28
N HIS A 186 19.85 15.24 6.50
CA HIS A 186 20.11 14.09 7.36
C HIS A 186 19.06 13.00 7.08
N ALA A 187 19.48 11.91 6.48
CA ALA A 187 18.58 10.80 6.13
C ALA A 187 19.33 9.48 5.94
N ASP A 188 18.61 8.40 5.90
CA ASP A 188 19.14 7.09 5.50
C ASP A 188 19.23 7.04 3.96
N ALA A 189 20.46 6.93 3.46
CA ALA A 189 20.75 6.95 2.02
C ALA A 189 20.00 5.87 1.25
N TYR A 190 20.00 4.63 1.76
CA TYR A 190 19.34 3.51 1.12
C TYR A 190 17.80 3.71 1.03
N MET A 191 17.20 4.19 2.13
CA MET A 191 15.77 4.44 2.16
C MET A 191 15.38 5.59 1.21
N LEU A 192 16.16 6.68 1.18
CA LEU A 192 15.92 7.79 0.25
C LEU A 192 16.09 7.35 -1.22
N GLU A 193 17.14 6.62 -1.54
CA GLU A 193 17.33 6.09 -2.89
C GLU A 193 16.14 5.23 -3.31
N THR A 194 15.65 4.36 -2.41
CA THR A 194 14.48 3.51 -2.67
C THR A 194 13.21 4.35 -2.88
N ILE A 195 12.97 5.39 -2.06
CA ILE A 195 11.85 6.31 -2.20
C ILE A 195 11.87 6.97 -3.59
N PHE A 196 13.00 7.56 -3.95
CA PHE A 196 13.14 8.25 -5.23
C PHE A 196 13.01 7.31 -6.43
N ASN A 197 13.66 6.14 -6.40
CA ASN A 197 13.55 5.15 -7.46
C ASN A 197 12.08 4.74 -7.68
N ASN A 198 11.35 4.41 -6.62
CA ASN A 198 9.96 4.01 -6.71
C ASN A 198 9.06 5.13 -7.29
N LEU A 199 9.25 6.38 -6.87
CA LEU A 199 8.44 7.50 -7.35
C LEU A 199 8.77 7.92 -8.77
N LEU A 200 10.05 7.96 -9.14
CA LEU A 200 10.50 8.34 -10.46
C LEU A 200 10.14 7.26 -11.49
N GLU A 201 10.31 5.97 -11.16
CA GLU A 201 9.85 4.87 -12.01
C GLU A 201 8.33 4.91 -12.22
N ASN A 202 7.55 5.18 -11.17
CA ASN A 202 6.11 5.35 -11.31
C ASN A 202 5.76 6.52 -12.21
N ALA A 203 6.41 7.68 -12.04
CA ALA A 203 6.18 8.85 -12.86
C ALA A 203 6.46 8.60 -14.35
N ILE A 204 7.56 7.94 -14.69
CA ILE A 204 7.88 7.51 -16.07
C ILE A 204 6.82 6.54 -16.60
N LYS A 205 6.50 5.53 -15.80
CA LYS A 205 5.62 4.43 -16.20
C LYS A 205 4.19 4.88 -16.53
N TYR A 206 3.68 5.86 -15.80
CA TYR A 206 2.28 6.31 -15.93
C TYR A 206 2.10 7.56 -16.78
N SER A 207 3.19 8.18 -17.27
CA SER A 207 3.14 9.39 -18.11
C SER A 207 3.08 9.12 -19.62
N GLY A 208 3.04 7.86 -20.06
CA GLY A 208 2.95 7.50 -21.47
C GLY A 208 4.28 7.66 -22.24
N ASP A 209 4.20 7.93 -23.55
CA ASP A 209 5.35 7.87 -24.45
C ASP A 209 6.34 9.04 -24.27
N ASN A 210 5.88 10.21 -23.88
CA ASN A 210 6.68 11.43 -23.66
C ASN A 210 6.56 11.90 -22.21
N PRO A 211 7.17 11.22 -21.25
CA PRO A 211 7.01 11.55 -19.83
C PRO A 211 7.61 12.91 -19.51
N THR A 212 6.82 13.76 -18.85
CA THR A 212 7.28 15.03 -18.29
C THR A 212 7.24 14.93 -16.77
N LEU A 213 8.41 15.03 -16.15
CA LEU A 213 8.60 14.96 -14.70
C LEU A 213 9.14 16.28 -14.19
N GLU A 214 8.55 16.77 -13.12
CA GLU A 214 9.07 17.90 -12.36
C GLU A 214 9.42 17.46 -10.95
N ILE A 215 10.65 17.74 -10.54
CA ILE A 215 11.17 17.47 -9.19
C ILE A 215 11.48 18.82 -8.57
N LEU A 216 10.72 19.19 -7.55
CA LEU A 216 10.92 20.41 -6.78
C LEU A 216 11.29 20.07 -5.35
N VAL A 217 12.42 20.58 -4.87
CA VAL A 217 12.85 20.43 -3.48
C VAL A 217 13.05 21.80 -2.87
N LYS A 218 12.37 22.07 -1.79
CA LYS A 218 12.48 23.34 -1.05
C LYS A 218 12.47 23.12 0.46
N GLN A 219 13.04 24.05 1.18
CA GLN A 219 12.94 24.07 2.63
C GLN A 219 11.63 24.76 3.04
N ASN A 220 10.89 24.12 3.93
CA ASN A 220 9.64 24.63 4.47
C ASN A 220 9.66 24.56 6.00
N GLY A 221 10.21 25.58 6.63
CA GLY A 221 10.41 25.65 8.07
C GLY A 221 11.34 24.53 8.58
N LYS A 222 10.81 23.64 9.42
CA LYS A 222 11.55 22.51 9.99
C LYS A 222 11.56 21.26 9.08
N PHE A 223 10.97 21.36 7.88
CA PHE A 223 10.86 20.26 6.95
C PHE A 223 11.51 20.59 5.60
N THR A 224 12.07 19.58 4.97
CA THR A 224 12.38 19.58 3.55
C THR A 224 11.17 19.03 2.81
N GLU A 225 10.57 19.82 1.94
CA GLU A 225 9.44 19.42 1.09
C GLU A 225 9.99 18.99 -0.27
N ILE A 226 9.69 17.77 -0.65
CA ILE A 226 10.07 17.14 -1.93
C ILE A 226 8.80 16.88 -2.71
N ILE A 227 8.67 17.47 -3.89
CA ILE A 227 7.51 17.32 -4.76
C ILE A 227 7.97 16.68 -6.05
N ILE A 228 7.36 15.55 -6.40
CA ILE A 228 7.55 14.86 -7.67
C ILE A 228 6.23 14.86 -8.41
N SER A 229 6.20 15.53 -9.56
CA SER A 229 5.00 15.71 -10.38
C SER A 229 5.18 15.03 -11.74
N ASP A 230 4.15 14.31 -12.18
CA ASP A 230 4.05 13.73 -13.51
C ASP A 230 2.85 14.30 -14.28
N GLN A 231 2.77 14.04 -15.59
CA GLN A 231 1.66 14.37 -16.46
C GLN A 231 0.92 13.12 -16.94
N GLY A 232 0.84 12.10 -16.11
CA GLY A 232 0.19 10.83 -16.41
C GLY A 232 -1.33 10.86 -16.31
N THR A 233 -1.92 9.68 -16.19
CA THR A 233 -3.38 9.49 -16.11
C THR A 233 -4.02 10.01 -14.82
N GLY A 234 -3.22 10.32 -13.79
CA GLY A 234 -3.72 10.73 -12.48
C GLY A 234 -4.27 9.56 -11.67
N ILE A 235 -4.75 9.89 -10.46
CA ILE A 235 -5.29 8.93 -9.48
C ILE A 235 -6.59 9.49 -8.93
N THR A 236 -7.66 8.67 -8.86
CA THR A 236 -8.97 9.11 -8.34
C THR A 236 -8.91 9.42 -6.83
N ALA A 237 -9.86 10.19 -6.33
CA ALA A 237 -9.89 10.59 -4.92
C ALA A 237 -9.97 9.39 -3.97
N GLU A 238 -10.74 8.37 -4.36
CA GLU A 238 -10.94 7.14 -3.60
C GLU A 238 -9.66 6.29 -3.54
N GLU A 239 -8.88 6.29 -4.62
CA GLU A 239 -7.66 5.50 -4.76
C GLU A 239 -6.47 6.11 -4.03
N LYS A 240 -6.40 7.46 -3.89
CA LYS A 240 -5.28 8.16 -3.24
C LYS A 240 -4.98 7.68 -1.82
N GLN A 241 -6.00 7.26 -1.07
CA GLN A 241 -5.82 6.69 0.27
C GLN A 241 -5.42 5.21 0.23
N GLN A 242 -5.64 4.54 -0.90
CA GLN A 242 -5.40 3.11 -1.04
C GLN A 242 -4.03 2.79 -1.64
N ILE A 243 -3.48 3.68 -2.48
CA ILE A 243 -2.22 3.43 -3.21
C ILE A 243 -1.01 3.15 -2.33
N PHE A 244 -1.03 3.60 -1.07
CA PHE A 244 0.02 3.34 -0.09
C PHE A 244 -0.19 2.03 0.69
N LYS A 245 -1.30 1.32 0.46
CA LYS A 245 -1.53 0.02 1.10
C LYS A 245 -0.76 -1.08 0.37
N LYS A 246 -0.22 -1.99 1.15
CA LYS A 246 0.49 -3.17 0.64
C LYS A 246 -0.36 -3.94 -0.37
N PHE A 247 0.23 -4.30 -1.51
CA PHE A 247 -0.39 -5.05 -2.61
C PHE A 247 -1.51 -4.31 -3.35
N TYR A 248 -1.72 -3.02 -3.06
CA TYR A 248 -2.74 -2.26 -3.77
C TYR A 248 -2.25 -1.83 -5.15
N ARG A 249 -3.14 -1.94 -6.14
CA ARG A 249 -2.92 -1.50 -7.53
C ARG A 249 -4.18 -0.85 -8.05
N VAL A 250 -4.03 0.23 -8.79
CA VAL A 250 -5.14 0.94 -9.46
C VAL A 250 -5.71 0.08 -10.58
N GLY A 251 -7.03 0.08 -10.74
CA GLY A 251 -7.78 -0.64 -11.77
C GLY A 251 -8.09 -2.12 -11.45
N SER A 252 -9.02 -2.70 -12.23
CA SER A 252 -9.39 -4.11 -12.13
C SER A 252 -8.32 -5.03 -12.75
N GLU A 253 -8.30 -6.31 -12.40
CA GLU A 253 -7.36 -7.28 -12.96
C GLU A 253 -7.43 -7.38 -14.50
N ILE A 254 -8.62 -7.21 -15.06
CA ILE A 254 -8.88 -7.30 -16.50
C ILE A 254 -8.40 -6.06 -17.26
N SER A 255 -8.41 -4.89 -16.61
CA SER A 255 -8.03 -3.59 -17.20
C SER A 255 -6.58 -3.17 -16.93
N ARG A 256 -5.78 -3.99 -16.23
CA ARG A 256 -4.40 -3.68 -15.85
C ARG A 256 -3.45 -3.73 -17.04
N SER A 257 -3.30 -2.61 -17.73
CA SER A 257 -2.30 -2.47 -18.83
C SER A 257 -0.86 -2.38 -18.31
N GLN A 258 -0.65 -1.96 -17.07
CA GLN A 258 0.67 -1.67 -16.51
C GLN A 258 1.11 -2.72 -15.47
N LYS A 259 2.32 -3.27 -15.63
CA LYS A 259 2.94 -4.25 -14.72
C LYS A 259 3.35 -3.58 -13.40
N GLY A 260 3.34 -4.31 -12.27
CA GLY A 260 3.84 -3.81 -10.98
C GLY A 260 3.38 -4.65 -9.78
N SER A 261 4.25 -4.81 -8.78
CA SER A 261 4.01 -5.62 -7.58
C SER A 261 3.02 -5.00 -6.58
N GLY A 262 2.78 -3.68 -6.64
CA GLY A 262 2.02 -2.94 -5.63
C GLY A 262 2.76 -2.79 -4.29
N LEU A 263 4.09 -2.92 -4.29
CA LEU A 263 4.93 -2.74 -3.09
C LEU A 263 5.62 -1.39 -3.05
N GLY A 264 5.96 -0.79 -4.19
CA GLY A 264 6.81 0.40 -4.24
C GLY A 264 6.28 1.57 -3.43
N LEU A 265 5.00 1.97 -3.61
CA LEU A 265 4.40 3.07 -2.85
C LEU A 265 4.16 2.73 -1.37
N PHE A 266 3.90 1.47 -1.03
CA PHE A 266 3.85 1.01 0.35
C PHE A 266 5.22 1.19 1.03
N ILE A 267 6.30 0.67 0.43
CA ILE A 267 7.67 0.83 0.94
C ILE A 267 8.05 2.31 1.06
N THR A 268 7.71 3.11 0.05
CA THR A 268 7.91 4.57 0.07
C THR A 268 7.23 5.21 1.28
N SER A 269 5.97 4.90 1.53
CA SER A 269 5.22 5.43 2.68
C SER A 269 5.85 5.03 4.03
N GLU A 270 6.22 3.76 4.17
CA GLU A 270 6.84 3.25 5.40
C GLU A 270 8.22 3.89 5.65
N PHE A 271 9.06 3.99 4.60
CA PHE A 271 10.37 4.64 4.72
C PHE A 271 10.27 6.13 5.06
N VAL A 272 9.29 6.84 4.49
CA VAL A 272 8.99 8.23 4.88
C VAL A 272 8.56 8.32 6.35
N GLN A 273 7.72 7.39 6.82
CA GLN A 273 7.30 7.35 8.23
C GLN A 273 8.46 7.03 9.18
N LEU A 274 9.36 6.12 8.80
CA LEU A 274 10.59 5.84 9.57
C LEU A 274 11.49 7.07 9.72
N HIS A 275 11.50 7.98 8.74
CA HIS A 275 12.14 9.30 8.83
C HIS A 275 11.31 10.33 9.60
N LYS A 276 10.20 9.93 10.25
CA LYS A 276 9.25 10.83 10.93
C LYS A 276 8.63 11.88 9.98
N GLY A 277 8.59 11.56 8.70
CA GLY A 277 8.04 12.38 7.64
C GLY A 277 6.58 12.03 7.31
N ARG A 278 6.08 12.67 6.25
CA ARG A 278 4.74 12.44 5.70
C ARG A 278 4.79 12.42 4.18
N ILE A 279 3.93 11.58 3.58
CA ILE A 279 3.73 11.55 2.13
C ILE A 279 2.26 11.76 1.81
N LYS A 280 1.99 12.54 0.76
CA LYS A 280 0.65 12.80 0.22
C LYS A 280 0.66 12.61 -1.29
N CYS A 281 -0.52 12.32 -1.83
CA CYS A 281 -0.76 12.23 -3.26
C CYS A 281 -1.87 13.21 -3.65
N GLU A 282 -1.58 14.10 -4.60
CA GLU A 282 -2.50 15.10 -5.13
C GLU A 282 -2.60 14.99 -6.65
N ASN A 283 -3.61 15.63 -7.25
CA ASN A 283 -3.68 15.73 -8.70
C ASN A 283 -2.75 16.83 -9.20
N ASN A 284 -2.04 16.54 -10.28
CA ASN A 284 -1.31 17.55 -11.03
C ASN A 284 -2.23 18.25 -12.03
N LYS A 285 -1.84 19.44 -12.52
CA LYS A 285 -2.57 20.20 -13.54
C LYS A 285 -1.71 20.25 -14.82
N PRO A 286 -2.32 20.11 -16.02
CA PRO A 286 -3.75 19.88 -16.28
C PRO A 286 -4.20 18.45 -15.96
N THR A 287 -3.32 17.47 -16.01
CA THR A 287 -3.53 16.04 -15.66
C THR A 287 -2.29 15.49 -15.01
N GLY A 288 -2.39 14.35 -14.30
CA GLY A 288 -1.26 13.65 -13.71
C GLY A 288 -1.32 13.57 -12.19
N THR A 289 -0.21 13.13 -11.62
CA THR A 289 -0.06 12.91 -10.19
C THR A 289 1.05 13.78 -9.62
N LYS A 290 0.87 14.21 -8.39
CA LYS A 290 1.85 14.92 -7.59
C LYS A 290 2.03 14.19 -6.26
N PHE A 291 3.23 13.66 -6.02
CA PHE A 291 3.63 13.15 -4.73
C PHE A 291 4.37 14.23 -3.95
N ILE A 292 3.93 14.48 -2.73
CA ILE A 292 4.50 15.47 -1.82
C ILE A 292 5.02 14.75 -0.59
N ILE A 293 6.32 14.84 -0.35
CA ILE A 293 7.01 14.26 0.81
C ILE A 293 7.52 15.40 1.68
N GLU A 294 7.25 15.33 2.96
CA GLU A 294 7.75 16.22 3.99
C GLU A 294 8.66 15.43 4.93
N LEU A 295 9.97 15.72 4.94
CA LEU A 295 10.93 15.09 5.84
C LEU A 295 11.50 16.13 6.82
N PRO A 296 11.69 15.79 8.10
CA PRO A 296 12.33 16.69 9.06
C PRO A 296 13.75 17.04 8.60
N ASN A 297 14.15 18.29 8.79
CA ASN A 297 15.51 18.75 8.43
C ASN A 297 16.54 18.25 9.43
N GLY A 298 16.47 17.20 10.12
CA GLY A 298 17.46 16.74 11.10
C GLY A 298 18.13 17.87 11.90
N GLU A 299 18.10 17.82 13.21
CA GLU A 299 18.88 18.72 14.05
C GLU A 299 20.37 18.40 13.97
#